data_018076419b19677e7e716e82995729ee
#
_entry.id   018076419b19677e7e716e82995729ee
#
_cell.length_a   1.000
_cell.length_b   1.000
_cell.length_c   1.000
_cell.angle_alpha   90.00
_cell.angle_beta   90.00
_cell.angle_gamma   90.00
#
_symmetry.space_group_name_H-M   'P 1'
#
loop_
_entity.id
_entity.type
_entity.pdbx_description
1 polymer ?
#
loop_
_entity_poly.entity_id
_entity_poly.type
_entity_poly.pdbx_seq_one_letter_code
_entity_poly.pdbx_strand_id
1 'polypeptide(L)'
;TFLCDVNKPEDIDALVKHTVDTLGDIYALVNMCPGPKPGPFENFDDAAWTGAFNMCLLSYVRTIRAVLPSMKRLGGGRIVNSTSSSVKDCLDNLILSNTMRMGVVGMSKTLAREVGKDNILINVIGPGRIGTARIESLNKMRADKAGISVSDYEKEDLKKFPMARYGTIDEYGRLATWLCSEANTYVSGQTILLDGAMTTAY
;
A
#
# COMPACT_ATOMS: atom_id res chain seq x y z
N THR A 1 -4.25 2.21 20.23
CA THR A 1 -3.07 2.23 19.33
C THR A 1 -1.95 1.42 19.94
N PHE A 2 -1.16 0.73 19.11
CA PHE A 2 0.00 -0.04 19.48
C PHE A 2 1.21 0.41 18.65
N LEU A 3 2.34 0.67 19.29
CA LEU A 3 3.57 1.07 18.59
C LEU A 3 4.26 -0.18 18.02
N CYS A 4 4.48 -0.20 16.71
CA CYS A 4 5.07 -1.33 16.00
C CYS A 4 6.02 -0.84 14.91
N ASP A 5 7.27 -1.31 14.94
CA ASP A 5 8.19 -1.18 13.81
C ASP A 5 8.03 -2.40 12.90
N VAL A 6 7.43 -2.20 11.73
CA VAL A 6 7.16 -3.28 10.77
C VAL A 6 8.43 -3.97 10.22
N ASN A 7 9.61 -3.39 10.45
CA ASN A 7 10.88 -4.05 10.13
C ASN A 7 11.27 -5.13 11.14
N LYS A 8 10.68 -5.11 12.34
CA LYS A 8 10.96 -6.04 13.42
C LYS A 8 9.87 -7.12 13.49
N PRO A 9 10.22 -8.38 13.26
CA PRO A 9 9.27 -9.50 13.37
C PRO A 9 8.58 -9.55 14.75
N GLU A 10 9.36 -9.35 15.81
CA GLU A 10 8.89 -9.38 17.19
C GLU A 10 7.83 -8.32 17.50
N ASP A 11 7.94 -7.13 16.90
CA ASP A 11 6.94 -6.06 17.06
C ASP A 11 5.63 -6.43 16.37
N ILE A 12 5.70 -7.08 15.19
CA ILE A 12 4.54 -7.57 14.46
C ILE A 12 3.82 -8.66 15.26
N ASP A 13 4.56 -9.62 15.79
CA ASP A 13 4.00 -10.70 16.62
C ASP A 13 3.34 -10.14 17.89
N ALA A 14 3.98 -9.16 18.53
CA ALA A 14 3.42 -8.48 19.70
C ALA A 14 2.15 -7.69 19.36
N LEU A 15 2.12 -6.98 18.22
CA LEU A 15 0.93 -6.26 17.74
C LEU A 15 -0.25 -7.22 17.52
N VAL A 16 -0.02 -8.32 16.81
CA VAL A 16 -1.06 -9.30 16.51
C VAL A 16 -1.55 -9.97 17.79
N LYS A 17 -0.63 -10.38 18.67
CA LYS A 17 -0.99 -10.94 19.97
C LYS A 17 -1.83 -9.96 20.79
N HIS A 18 -1.39 -8.71 20.93
CA HIS A 18 -2.13 -7.68 21.66
C HIS A 18 -3.53 -7.47 21.09
N THR A 19 -3.65 -7.45 19.75
CA THR A 19 -4.94 -7.29 19.08
C THR A 19 -5.88 -8.45 19.39
N VAL A 20 -5.38 -9.68 19.29
CA VAL A 20 -6.18 -10.89 19.59
C VAL A 20 -6.59 -10.94 21.06
N ASP A 21 -5.67 -10.62 21.97
CA ASP A 21 -5.97 -10.63 23.42
C ASP A 21 -6.99 -9.55 23.82
N THR A 22 -7.05 -8.44 23.08
CA THR A 22 -7.89 -7.28 23.44
C THR A 22 -9.22 -7.25 22.69
N LEU A 23 -9.22 -7.62 21.41
CA LEU A 23 -10.36 -7.47 20.50
C LEU A 23 -10.90 -8.79 19.94
N GLY A 24 -10.20 -9.90 20.21
CA GLY A 24 -10.52 -11.21 19.61
C GLY A 24 -9.86 -11.42 18.27
N ASP A 25 -10.29 -12.46 17.55
CA ASP A 25 -9.73 -12.85 16.26
C ASP A 25 -9.84 -11.77 15.20
N ILE A 26 -8.78 -11.65 14.40
CA ILE A 26 -8.63 -10.61 13.38
C ILE A 26 -9.32 -11.05 12.09
N TYR A 27 -10.34 -10.28 11.66
CA TYR A 27 -11.07 -10.49 10.40
C TYR A 27 -10.47 -9.70 9.24
N ALA A 28 -10.00 -8.47 9.47
CA ALA A 28 -9.50 -7.59 8.44
C ALA A 28 -8.08 -7.11 8.73
N LEU A 29 -7.24 -7.07 7.68
CA LEU A 29 -5.90 -6.51 7.70
C LEU A 29 -5.74 -5.51 6.57
N VAL A 30 -5.32 -4.28 6.89
CA VAL A 30 -4.88 -3.29 5.91
C VAL A 30 -3.39 -3.04 6.10
N ASN A 31 -2.58 -3.52 5.17
CA ASN A 31 -1.15 -3.28 5.15
C ASN A 31 -0.82 -1.94 4.48
N MET A 32 -0.14 -1.08 5.21
CA MET A 32 0.42 0.18 4.72
C MET A 32 1.85 0.34 5.22
N CYS A 33 2.76 0.75 4.33
CA CYS A 33 4.11 1.13 4.72
C CYS A 33 4.54 2.41 4.00
N PRO A 34 5.52 3.16 4.55
CA PRO A 34 6.16 4.25 3.85
C PRO A 34 6.79 3.78 2.53
N GLY A 35 7.01 4.70 1.60
CA GLY A 35 7.83 4.40 0.42
C GLY A 35 9.31 4.43 0.77
N PRO A 36 10.16 3.62 0.12
CA PRO A 36 11.60 3.69 0.26
C PRO A 36 12.14 5.01 -0.32
N LYS A 37 13.42 5.27 -0.09
CA LYS A 37 14.11 6.46 -0.61
C LYS A 37 14.01 6.51 -2.15
N PRO A 38 13.61 7.66 -2.73
CA PRO A 38 13.58 7.82 -4.17
C PRO A 38 14.99 7.94 -4.75
N GLY A 39 15.17 7.47 -5.97
CA GLY A 39 16.44 7.57 -6.71
C GLY A 39 16.51 6.60 -7.88
N PRO A 40 17.46 6.81 -8.81
CA PRO A 40 17.78 5.90 -9.88
C PRO A 40 18.56 4.67 -9.37
N PHE A 41 18.70 3.66 -10.20
CA PHE A 41 19.32 2.37 -9.85
C PHE A 41 20.73 2.52 -9.27
N GLU A 42 21.55 3.37 -9.89
CA GLU A 42 22.96 3.56 -9.54
C GLU A 42 23.21 4.16 -8.15
N ASN A 43 22.16 4.74 -7.53
CA ASN A 43 22.25 5.38 -6.22
C ASN A 43 22.08 4.42 -5.05
N PHE A 44 21.85 3.13 -5.30
CA PHE A 44 21.45 2.18 -4.27
C PHE A 44 22.36 0.96 -4.23
N ASP A 45 22.95 0.75 -3.07
CA ASP A 45 23.70 -0.44 -2.70
C ASP A 45 22.79 -1.58 -2.20
N ASP A 46 23.36 -2.73 -1.92
CA ASP A 46 22.66 -3.91 -1.40
C ASP A 46 21.93 -3.63 -0.08
N ALA A 47 22.46 -2.75 0.75
CA ALA A 47 21.83 -2.39 2.03
C ALA A 47 20.52 -1.61 1.79
N ALA A 48 20.50 -0.69 0.81
CA ALA A 48 19.29 0.04 0.41
C ALA A 48 18.22 -0.91 -0.18
N TRP A 49 18.63 -1.87 -1.01
CA TRP A 49 17.76 -2.91 -1.57
C TRP A 49 17.17 -3.79 -0.47
N THR A 50 18.00 -4.27 0.47
CA THR A 50 17.57 -5.10 1.60
C THR A 50 16.63 -4.34 2.52
N GLY A 51 16.90 -3.07 2.81
CA GLY A 51 16.03 -2.21 3.60
C GLY A 51 14.66 -2.00 2.94
N ALA A 52 14.63 -1.74 1.63
CA ALA A 52 13.40 -1.62 0.87
C ALA A 52 12.59 -2.93 0.84
N PHE A 53 13.27 -4.07 0.66
CA PHE A 53 12.66 -5.39 0.73
C PHE A 53 12.01 -5.64 2.09
N ASN A 54 12.75 -5.43 3.19
CA ASN A 54 12.25 -5.63 4.55
C ASN A 54 11.01 -4.77 4.82
N MET A 55 11.06 -3.48 4.47
CA MET A 55 9.99 -2.52 4.76
C MET A 55 8.76 -2.70 3.87
N CYS A 56 8.94 -2.90 2.54
CA CYS A 56 7.82 -2.80 1.59
C CYS A 56 7.25 -4.14 1.15
N LEU A 57 7.96 -5.25 1.36
CA LEU A 57 7.49 -6.58 0.95
C LEU A 57 7.48 -7.55 2.12
N LEU A 58 8.61 -7.75 2.81
CA LEU A 58 8.71 -8.75 3.86
C LEU A 58 7.83 -8.39 5.08
N SER A 59 7.65 -7.10 5.39
CA SER A 59 6.70 -6.66 6.42
C SER A 59 5.28 -7.16 6.12
N TYR A 60 4.83 -7.08 4.88
CA TYR A 60 3.50 -7.57 4.47
C TYR A 60 3.40 -9.10 4.55
N VAL A 61 4.46 -9.81 4.17
CA VAL A 61 4.53 -11.27 4.36
C VAL A 61 4.37 -11.63 5.83
N ARG A 62 5.06 -10.91 6.72
CA ARG A 62 5.04 -11.15 8.18
C ARG A 62 3.67 -10.87 8.79
N THR A 63 3.09 -9.71 8.51
CA THR A 63 1.76 -9.34 9.03
C THR A 63 0.68 -10.30 8.53
N ILE A 64 0.69 -10.65 7.25
CA ILE A 64 -0.26 -11.61 6.69
C ILE A 64 -0.10 -12.98 7.37
N ARG A 65 1.13 -13.48 7.48
CA ARG A 65 1.40 -14.76 8.15
C ARG A 65 0.88 -14.78 9.59
N ALA A 66 1.05 -13.68 10.31
CA ALA A 66 0.62 -13.58 11.71
C ALA A 66 -0.91 -13.53 11.88
N VAL A 67 -1.67 -12.96 10.93
CA VAL A 67 -3.13 -12.86 11.04
C VAL A 67 -3.89 -14.04 10.42
N LEU A 68 -3.29 -14.78 9.48
CA LEU A 68 -3.96 -15.89 8.80
C LEU A 68 -4.58 -16.93 9.75
N PRO A 69 -3.95 -17.32 10.89
CA PRO A 69 -4.58 -18.23 11.85
C PRO A 69 -5.90 -17.70 12.43
N SER A 70 -6.00 -16.40 12.74
CA SER A 70 -7.24 -15.77 13.20
C SER A 70 -8.33 -15.83 12.14
N MET A 71 -8.01 -15.45 10.91
CA MET A 71 -8.95 -15.47 9.79
C MET A 71 -9.49 -16.89 9.52
N LYS A 72 -8.61 -17.90 9.61
CA LYS A 72 -9.03 -19.31 9.45
C LYS A 72 -9.96 -19.76 10.57
N ARG A 73 -9.72 -19.36 11.83
CA ARG A 73 -10.64 -19.66 12.94
C ARG A 73 -12.01 -19.01 12.75
N LEU A 74 -12.05 -17.81 12.19
CA LEU A 74 -13.28 -17.10 11.86
C LEU A 74 -14.01 -17.66 10.62
N GLY A 75 -13.40 -18.59 9.87
CA GLY A 75 -13.96 -19.09 8.61
C GLY A 75 -13.96 -18.09 7.48
N GLY A 76 -13.11 -17.05 7.56
CA GLY A 76 -12.94 -16.05 6.52
C GLY A 76 -12.18 -14.81 6.99
N GLY A 77 -11.76 -14.01 6.02
CA GLY A 77 -11.05 -12.75 6.31
C GLY A 77 -10.86 -11.89 5.08
N ARG A 78 -10.40 -10.67 5.31
CA ARG A 78 -10.15 -9.67 4.26
C ARG A 78 -8.78 -9.05 4.43
N ILE A 79 -7.99 -9.04 3.36
CA ILE A 79 -6.64 -8.44 3.36
C ILE A 79 -6.57 -7.41 2.23
N VAL A 80 -6.16 -6.20 2.56
CA VAL A 80 -5.87 -5.14 1.62
C VAL A 80 -4.41 -4.74 1.76
N ASN A 81 -3.66 -4.86 0.67
CA ASN A 81 -2.27 -4.44 0.59
C ASN A 81 -2.16 -3.12 -0.16
N SER A 82 -1.76 -2.04 0.52
CA SER A 82 -1.52 -0.74 -0.11
C SER A 82 -0.19 -0.73 -0.85
N THR A 83 -0.21 -0.32 -2.11
CA THR A 83 1.00 -0.24 -2.95
C THR A 83 1.17 1.18 -3.53
N SER A 84 1.09 1.30 -4.84
CA SER A 84 1.22 2.55 -5.61
C SER A 84 0.65 2.31 -7.01
N SER A 85 0.24 3.36 -7.70
CA SER A 85 -0.04 3.31 -9.15
C SER A 85 1.15 2.81 -9.97
N SER A 86 2.36 2.92 -9.42
CA SER A 86 3.59 2.43 -10.05
C SER A 86 3.63 0.91 -10.31
N VAL A 87 2.66 0.16 -9.79
CA VAL A 87 2.50 -1.28 -10.13
C VAL A 87 1.86 -1.50 -11.50
N LYS A 88 1.38 -0.45 -12.13
CA LYS A 88 0.83 -0.48 -13.50
C LYS A 88 1.60 0.42 -14.45
N ASP A 89 2.11 1.55 -13.97
CA ASP A 89 2.81 2.54 -14.78
C ASP A 89 4.10 2.96 -14.05
N CYS A 90 5.26 2.69 -14.64
CA CYS A 90 6.55 2.97 -14.02
C CYS A 90 6.71 4.45 -13.70
N LEU A 91 7.04 4.75 -12.45
CA LEU A 91 7.38 6.11 -12.03
C LEU A 91 8.91 6.27 -11.98
N ASP A 92 9.41 7.32 -12.64
CA ASP A 92 10.82 7.65 -12.67
C ASP A 92 11.39 7.90 -11.26
N ASN A 93 12.65 7.54 -11.09
CA ASN A 93 13.39 7.69 -9.83
C ASN A 93 12.75 6.97 -8.62
N LEU A 94 12.01 5.88 -8.86
CA LEU A 94 11.39 5.07 -7.81
C LEU A 94 11.70 3.58 -7.94
N ILE A 95 12.91 3.22 -8.41
CA ILE A 95 13.28 1.83 -8.71
C ILE A 95 13.01 0.87 -7.54
N LEU A 96 13.41 1.22 -6.31
CA LEU A 96 13.17 0.39 -5.13
C LEU A 96 11.67 0.20 -4.88
N SER A 97 10.90 1.28 -4.96
CA SER A 97 9.45 1.25 -4.75
C SER A 97 8.74 0.44 -5.82
N ASN A 98 9.03 0.69 -7.09
CA ASN A 98 8.42 0.00 -8.22
C ASN A 98 8.65 -1.51 -8.10
N THR A 99 9.89 -1.92 -7.81
CA THR A 99 10.26 -3.34 -7.67
C THR A 99 9.56 -4.01 -6.50
N MET A 100 9.64 -3.44 -5.30
CA MET A 100 9.10 -4.09 -4.10
C MET A 100 7.57 -4.14 -4.12
N ARG A 101 6.90 -3.13 -4.64
CA ARG A 101 5.45 -3.10 -4.74
C ARG A 101 4.91 -4.06 -5.80
N MET A 102 5.65 -4.31 -6.88
CA MET A 102 5.32 -5.40 -7.80
C MET A 102 5.45 -6.78 -7.13
N GLY A 103 6.44 -6.96 -6.25
CA GLY A 103 6.53 -8.16 -5.40
C GLY A 103 5.28 -8.36 -4.54
N VAL A 104 4.72 -7.29 -3.96
CA VAL A 104 3.45 -7.36 -3.20
C VAL A 104 2.28 -7.78 -4.10
N VAL A 105 2.21 -7.29 -5.34
CA VAL A 105 1.17 -7.68 -6.31
C VAL A 105 1.26 -9.18 -6.63
N GLY A 106 2.47 -9.67 -6.95
CA GLY A 106 2.68 -11.09 -7.24
C GLY A 106 2.34 -12.00 -6.06
N MET A 107 2.82 -11.62 -4.85
CA MET A 107 2.49 -12.32 -3.61
C MET A 107 0.97 -12.34 -3.38
N SER A 108 0.30 -11.20 -3.46
CA SER A 108 -1.14 -11.08 -3.20
C SER A 108 -1.96 -11.93 -4.17
N LYS A 109 -1.59 -11.94 -5.45
CA LYS A 109 -2.27 -12.73 -6.48
C LYS A 109 -2.14 -14.23 -6.24
N THR A 110 -0.95 -14.70 -5.90
CA THR A 110 -0.68 -16.11 -5.63
C THR A 110 -1.39 -16.55 -4.35
N LEU A 111 -1.21 -15.81 -3.27
CA LEU A 111 -1.80 -16.15 -1.97
C LEU A 111 -3.34 -16.13 -1.99
N ALA A 112 -3.97 -15.23 -2.76
CA ALA A 112 -5.42 -15.21 -2.92
C ALA A 112 -5.97 -16.54 -3.46
N ARG A 113 -5.21 -17.25 -4.30
CA ARG A 113 -5.58 -18.58 -4.82
C ARG A 113 -5.40 -19.67 -3.77
N GLU A 114 -4.37 -19.57 -2.93
CA GLU A 114 -4.06 -20.56 -1.89
C GLU A 114 -5.09 -20.55 -0.76
N VAL A 115 -5.54 -19.34 -0.34
CA VAL A 115 -6.43 -19.16 0.81
C VAL A 115 -7.90 -18.90 0.44
N GLY A 116 -8.22 -18.87 -0.84
CA GLY A 116 -9.60 -18.65 -1.31
C GLY A 116 -10.60 -19.68 -0.78
N LYS A 117 -10.18 -20.93 -0.65
CA LYS A 117 -10.98 -22.00 -0.04
C LYS A 117 -11.35 -21.75 1.43
N ASP A 118 -10.55 -20.94 2.13
CA ASP A 118 -10.77 -20.56 3.52
C ASP A 118 -11.62 -19.25 3.61
N ASN A 119 -12.26 -18.81 2.51
CA ASN A 119 -13.02 -17.56 2.41
C ASN A 119 -12.19 -16.31 2.78
N ILE A 120 -10.88 -16.33 2.55
CA ILE A 120 -9.99 -15.20 2.76
C ILE A 120 -9.76 -14.50 1.43
N LEU A 121 -10.20 -13.23 1.32
CA LEU A 121 -10.06 -12.43 0.11
C LEU A 121 -8.92 -11.44 0.27
N ILE A 122 -8.05 -11.38 -0.75
CA ILE A 122 -6.84 -10.54 -0.73
C ILE A 122 -6.85 -9.64 -1.95
N ASN A 123 -6.73 -8.32 -1.73
CA ASN A 123 -6.67 -7.36 -2.81
C ASN A 123 -5.55 -6.33 -2.59
N VAL A 124 -5.15 -5.70 -3.67
CA VAL A 124 -4.15 -4.63 -3.68
C VAL A 124 -4.83 -3.32 -4.08
N ILE A 125 -4.59 -2.25 -3.34
CA ILE A 125 -4.92 -0.89 -3.76
C ILE A 125 -3.62 -0.21 -4.20
N GLY A 126 -3.61 0.29 -5.44
CA GLY A 126 -2.54 1.11 -5.99
C GLY A 126 -2.97 2.59 -6.04
N PRO A 127 -2.74 3.39 -4.99
CA PRO A 127 -3.11 4.79 -5.02
C PRO A 127 -2.23 5.59 -5.98
N GLY A 128 -2.84 6.55 -6.66
CA GLY A 128 -2.16 7.63 -7.33
C GLY A 128 -1.79 8.74 -6.34
N ARG A 129 -2.09 9.99 -6.68
CA ARG A 129 -1.87 11.14 -5.80
C ARG A 129 -3.04 11.33 -4.84
N ILE A 130 -2.85 10.99 -3.58
CA ILE A 130 -3.80 11.24 -2.48
C ILE A 130 -3.30 12.40 -1.64
N GLY A 131 -4.13 13.43 -1.44
CA GLY A 131 -3.82 14.64 -0.66
C GLY A 131 -3.53 14.28 0.80
N THR A 132 -2.26 14.30 1.16
CA THR A 132 -1.73 13.99 2.49
C THR A 132 -0.60 14.94 2.80
N ALA A 133 -0.23 15.09 4.07
CA ALA A 133 0.92 15.89 4.50
C ALA A 133 2.23 15.52 3.74
N ARG A 134 2.37 14.27 3.32
CA ARG A 134 3.50 13.84 2.48
C ARG A 134 3.47 14.48 1.10
N ILE A 135 2.30 14.55 0.45
CA ILE A 135 2.17 15.19 -0.87
C ILE A 135 2.40 16.68 -0.75
N GLU A 136 1.87 17.33 0.30
CA GLU A 136 2.14 18.75 0.58
C GLU A 136 3.64 19.02 0.72
N SER A 137 4.34 18.22 1.52
CA SER A 137 5.80 18.32 1.69
C SER A 137 6.56 18.12 0.37
N LEU A 138 6.13 17.14 -0.45
CA LEU A 138 6.73 16.89 -1.76
C LEU A 138 6.47 18.03 -2.74
N ASN A 139 5.27 18.58 -2.76
CA ASN A 139 4.91 19.72 -3.60
C ASN A 139 5.74 20.96 -3.22
N LYS A 140 5.88 21.22 -1.91
CA LYS A 140 6.75 22.30 -1.42
C LYS A 140 8.20 22.13 -1.90
N MET A 141 8.79 20.95 -1.68
CA MET A 141 10.17 20.67 -2.11
C MET A 141 10.36 20.85 -3.63
N ARG A 142 9.36 20.45 -4.44
CA ARG A 142 9.41 20.58 -5.90
C ARG A 142 9.21 22.02 -6.36
N ALA A 143 8.31 22.78 -5.72
CA ALA A 143 8.10 24.19 -5.95
C ALA A 143 9.38 25.00 -5.64
N ASP A 144 10.00 24.76 -4.49
CA ASP A 144 11.26 25.35 -4.08
C ASP A 144 12.38 25.08 -5.11
N LYS A 145 12.50 23.81 -5.57
CA LYS A 145 13.48 23.44 -6.61
C LYS A 145 13.22 24.11 -7.96
N ALA A 146 11.95 24.36 -8.29
CA ALA A 146 11.54 25.03 -9.53
C ALA A 146 11.56 26.55 -9.42
N GLY A 147 11.76 27.14 -8.24
CA GLY A 147 11.74 28.58 -8.00
C GLY A 147 10.36 29.21 -8.18
N ILE A 148 9.28 28.47 -7.94
CA ILE A 148 7.89 28.95 -8.08
C ILE A 148 7.11 28.78 -6.77
N SER A 149 5.93 29.40 -6.68
CA SER A 149 5.07 29.20 -5.52
C SER A 149 4.51 27.77 -5.47
N VAL A 150 4.20 27.25 -4.27
CA VAL A 150 3.53 25.95 -4.09
C VAL A 150 2.21 25.91 -4.85
N SER A 151 1.45 27.01 -4.80
CA SER A 151 0.16 27.12 -5.52
C SER A 151 0.33 27.00 -7.03
N ASP A 152 1.35 27.63 -7.61
CA ASP A 152 1.58 27.55 -9.06
C ASP A 152 2.10 26.16 -9.44
N TYR A 153 2.96 25.57 -8.62
CA TYR A 153 3.38 24.18 -8.82
C TYR A 153 2.18 23.22 -8.80
N GLU A 154 1.29 23.36 -7.83
CA GLU A 154 0.09 22.49 -7.73
C GLU A 154 -0.84 22.67 -8.93
N LYS A 155 -1.10 23.89 -9.37
CA LYS A 155 -1.90 24.15 -10.59
C LYS A 155 -1.32 23.45 -11.82
N GLU A 156 0.00 23.49 -12.00
CA GLU A 156 0.66 22.80 -13.12
C GLU A 156 0.65 21.27 -12.94
N ASP A 157 0.89 20.79 -11.72
CA ASP A 157 0.86 19.35 -11.45
C ASP A 157 -0.55 18.77 -11.68
N LEU A 158 -1.60 19.49 -11.28
CA LEU A 158 -3.00 19.05 -11.43
C LEU A 158 -3.44 18.93 -12.90
N LYS A 159 -2.83 19.64 -13.84
CA LYS A 159 -3.11 19.49 -15.29
C LYS A 159 -2.77 18.09 -15.83
N LYS A 160 -1.92 17.35 -15.11
CA LYS A 160 -1.53 15.98 -15.48
C LYS A 160 -2.59 14.93 -15.09
N PHE A 161 -3.58 15.32 -14.30
CA PHE A 161 -4.60 14.41 -13.81
C PHE A 161 -5.92 14.64 -14.53
N PRO A 162 -6.53 13.59 -15.10
CA PRO A 162 -7.83 13.74 -15.79
C PRO A 162 -8.93 14.34 -14.90
N MET A 163 -8.92 14.03 -13.60
CA MET A 163 -9.87 14.60 -12.63
C MET A 163 -9.48 16.00 -12.13
N ALA A 164 -8.35 16.56 -12.58
CA ALA A 164 -7.83 17.88 -12.19
C ALA A 164 -7.76 18.13 -10.67
N ARG A 165 -7.62 17.07 -9.89
CA ARG A 165 -7.44 17.11 -8.43
C ARG A 165 -6.72 15.88 -7.91
N TYR A 166 -6.18 15.98 -6.71
CA TYR A 166 -5.75 14.79 -5.95
C TYR A 166 -6.97 14.05 -5.38
N GLY A 167 -6.82 12.74 -5.17
CA GLY A 167 -7.76 11.96 -4.39
C GLY A 167 -7.73 12.37 -2.91
N THR A 168 -8.79 12.09 -2.18
CA THR A 168 -8.87 12.36 -0.74
C THR A 168 -8.56 11.11 0.09
N ILE A 169 -8.21 11.31 1.35
CA ILE A 169 -8.02 10.21 2.33
C ILE A 169 -9.32 9.42 2.48
N ASP A 170 -10.48 10.10 2.47
CA ASP A 170 -11.79 9.45 2.56
C ASP A 170 -12.09 8.55 1.35
N GLU A 171 -11.73 8.97 0.13
CA GLU A 171 -11.91 8.15 -1.07
C GLU A 171 -11.11 6.85 -0.97
N TYR A 172 -9.86 6.95 -0.48
CA TYR A 172 -9.05 5.76 -0.19
C TYR A 172 -9.69 4.89 0.91
N GLY A 173 -10.10 5.51 2.00
CA GLY A 173 -10.72 4.83 3.13
C GLY A 173 -11.99 4.08 2.74
N ARG A 174 -12.85 4.67 1.91
CA ARG A 174 -14.09 4.04 1.42
C ARG A 174 -13.80 2.77 0.62
N LEU A 175 -12.84 2.81 -0.30
CA LEU A 175 -12.46 1.62 -1.07
C LEU A 175 -11.86 0.53 -0.16
N ALA A 176 -10.95 0.91 0.73
CA ALA A 176 -10.34 -0.03 1.66
C ALA A 176 -11.39 -0.67 2.59
N THR A 177 -12.32 0.13 3.11
CA THR A 177 -13.42 -0.34 3.95
C THR A 177 -14.33 -1.31 3.20
N TRP A 178 -14.71 -0.99 1.96
CA TRP A 178 -15.54 -1.89 1.15
C TRP A 178 -14.82 -3.23 0.90
N LEU A 179 -13.55 -3.20 0.53
CA LEU A 179 -12.75 -4.42 0.30
C LEU A 179 -12.59 -5.27 1.57
N CYS A 180 -12.57 -4.63 2.75
CA CYS A 180 -12.47 -5.28 4.06
C CYS A 180 -13.81 -5.69 4.66
N SER A 181 -14.94 -5.29 4.06
CA SER A 181 -16.27 -5.57 4.59
C SER A 181 -16.85 -6.89 4.06
N GLU A 182 -17.94 -7.32 4.67
CA GLU A 182 -18.74 -8.47 4.23
C GLU A 182 -19.44 -8.23 2.89
N ALA A 183 -19.56 -6.96 2.44
CA ALA A 183 -20.09 -6.61 1.12
C ALA A 183 -19.17 -7.10 -0.02
N ASN A 184 -17.88 -7.29 0.25
CA ASN A 184 -16.98 -7.95 -0.68
C ASN A 184 -17.06 -9.47 -0.50
N THR A 185 -17.76 -10.13 -1.39
CA THR A 185 -17.94 -11.59 -1.35
C THR A 185 -17.14 -12.33 -2.43
N TYR A 186 -16.64 -11.63 -3.47
CA TYR A 186 -16.05 -12.31 -4.63
C TYR A 186 -14.86 -11.58 -5.27
N VAL A 187 -14.55 -10.35 -4.87
CA VAL A 187 -13.37 -9.62 -5.38
C VAL A 187 -12.14 -10.07 -4.60
N SER A 188 -11.28 -10.86 -5.24
CA SER A 188 -10.03 -11.37 -4.67
C SER A 188 -8.92 -11.44 -5.72
N GLY A 189 -7.68 -11.24 -5.30
CA GLY A 189 -6.51 -11.26 -6.17
C GLY A 189 -6.46 -10.10 -7.17
N GLN A 190 -7.19 -9.01 -6.93
CA GLN A 190 -7.21 -7.86 -7.82
C GLN A 190 -6.24 -6.78 -7.37
N THR A 191 -5.72 -6.05 -8.36
CA THR A 191 -4.99 -4.79 -8.17
C THR A 191 -5.84 -3.66 -8.70
N ILE A 192 -6.39 -2.86 -7.80
CA ILE A 192 -7.30 -1.77 -8.09
C ILE A 192 -6.54 -0.46 -7.97
N LEU A 193 -6.48 0.30 -9.06
CA LEU A 193 -5.92 1.64 -9.02
C LEU A 193 -6.96 2.63 -8.47
N LEU A 194 -6.53 3.45 -7.54
CA LEU A 194 -7.30 4.59 -7.03
C LEU A 194 -6.52 5.87 -7.37
N ASP A 195 -6.61 6.31 -8.62
CA ASP A 195 -5.70 7.31 -9.18
C ASP A 195 -6.38 8.40 -10.02
N GLY A 196 -7.70 8.41 -10.11
CA GLY A 196 -8.44 9.40 -10.91
C GLY A 196 -8.14 9.30 -12.42
N ALA A 197 -7.90 8.09 -12.91
CA ALA A 197 -7.53 7.80 -14.30
C ALA A 197 -6.16 8.39 -14.72
N MET A 198 -5.26 8.62 -13.76
CA MET A 198 -3.92 9.13 -14.04
C MET A 198 -3.08 8.14 -14.86
N THR A 199 -3.18 6.87 -14.54
CA THR A 199 -2.46 5.78 -15.22
C THR A 199 -3.11 5.46 -16.56
N THR A 200 -2.31 5.36 -17.61
CA THR A 200 -2.77 5.03 -18.97
C THR A 200 -2.60 3.55 -19.34
N ALA A 201 -1.91 2.77 -18.51
CA ALA A 201 -1.72 1.33 -18.72
C ALA A 201 -3.00 0.53 -18.43
N TYR A 202 -3.28 -0.46 -19.26
CA TYR A 202 -4.40 -1.40 -19.11
C TYR A 202 -4.11 -2.53 -18.12
#